data_45a803c83b6426f78c9e416075cff29f
#
_entry.id   45a803c83b6426f78c9e416075cff29f
#
_cell.length_a   1.000
_cell.length_b   1.000
_cell.length_c   1.000
_cell.angle_alpha   90.00
_cell.angle_beta   90.00
_cell.angle_gamma   90.00
#
_symmetry.space_group_name_H-M   'P 1'
#
loop_
_entity.id
_entity.type
_entity.pdbx_description
1 polymer ?
#
loop_
_entity_poly.entity_id
_entity_poly.type
_entity_poly.pdbx_seq_one_letter_code
_entity_poly.pdbx_strand_id
1 'polypeptide(L)'
;TETAGSVGYDLAGASYDSVSFSVASQDNIPTGLVFNTAGTKLYMGGTQNETIYQYTLSTAFDLGTASYDSVSFSVSGQESNLQGFIFSADGAKLFVVGAGSDTVYQYTLSTAFDLSTASYDSVSFSVASQDSNPYDVIFNDDGTKMYIAGIGTDAVYQYSLSTGFDLSTASYNSVSFSVSGQDTTPVGIRYNDNGTKLFMIGATTDSIYQYSLSTAFDLTTASYDSVSFSVASQGTAPQGVTLSADGTKMYVVDAIGDAVFQYSTVAYTQTLDLSTGTTFSFTPSGATTVSLTNPPATGIAIGFTVEIIGDASAITWPSSVKWPAGVAPTATATKELYTFVTTDGGTTYYGKKAAEGIS
;
A
#
# COMPACT_ATOMS: atom_id res chain seq x y z
N THR A 1 27.97 0.28 0.99
CA THR A 1 27.34 -1.05 1.00
C THR A 1 25.97 -0.89 1.63
N GLU A 2 24.90 -0.95 0.81
CA GLU A 2 23.54 -1.02 1.28
C GLU A 2 23.38 -2.30 2.09
N THR A 3 23.03 -2.17 3.37
CA THR A 3 22.45 -3.27 4.12
C THR A 3 20.94 -3.13 3.98
N ALA A 4 20.39 -3.78 2.97
CA ALA A 4 18.96 -3.86 2.77
C ALA A 4 18.34 -4.68 3.91
N GLY A 5 17.84 -4.00 4.89
CA GLY A 5 16.86 -4.52 5.83
C GLY A 5 15.51 -3.88 5.52
N SER A 6 15.03 -4.01 4.27
CA SER A 6 13.69 -3.52 3.95
C SER A 6 12.68 -4.53 4.51
N VAL A 7 12.08 -4.20 5.63
CA VAL A 7 10.86 -4.85 6.06
C VAL A 7 9.74 -4.06 5.38
N GLY A 8 9.19 -4.58 4.28
CA GLY A 8 8.00 -4.05 3.65
C GLY A 8 6.81 -4.03 4.62
N TYR A 9 5.69 -3.46 4.19
CA TYR A 9 4.46 -3.37 5.01
C TYR A 9 4.56 -2.46 6.23
N ASP A 10 5.32 -1.34 6.15
CA ASP A 10 5.39 -0.35 7.22
C ASP A 10 4.91 1.03 6.72
N LEU A 11 3.71 1.45 7.16
CA LEU A 11 3.17 2.76 6.82
C LEU A 11 3.93 3.93 7.45
N ALA A 12 4.65 3.70 8.56
CA ALA A 12 5.43 4.78 9.19
C ALA A 12 6.55 5.30 8.28
N GLY A 13 7.01 4.44 7.35
CA GLY A 13 8.01 4.80 6.33
C GLY A 13 7.40 5.15 4.97
N ALA A 14 6.08 5.26 4.85
CA ALA A 14 5.45 5.43 3.55
C ALA A 14 5.71 6.81 2.94
N SER A 15 5.87 6.85 1.62
CA SER A 15 6.04 8.10 0.86
C SER A 15 5.53 7.94 -0.58
N TYR A 16 5.04 9.04 -1.16
CA TYR A 16 4.62 9.06 -2.56
C TYR A 16 5.83 9.01 -3.51
N ASP A 17 5.80 8.10 -4.48
CA ASP A 17 6.90 7.87 -5.43
C ASP A 17 6.92 8.88 -6.59
N SER A 18 6.00 9.83 -6.61
CA SER A 18 5.78 10.74 -7.75
C SER A 18 5.41 9.99 -9.04
N VAL A 19 4.78 8.82 -8.89
CA VAL A 19 4.30 7.99 -9.99
C VAL A 19 2.79 7.84 -9.90
N SER A 20 2.11 8.17 -10.98
CA SER A 20 0.66 7.97 -11.14
C SER A 20 0.31 7.47 -12.53
N PHE A 21 -0.83 6.80 -12.64
CA PHE A 21 -1.34 6.27 -13.90
C PHE A 21 -2.83 6.60 -14.03
N SER A 22 -3.20 7.36 -15.07
CA SER A 22 -4.61 7.72 -15.31
C SER A 22 -5.39 6.54 -15.89
N VAL A 23 -6.57 6.29 -15.33
CA VAL A 23 -7.54 5.29 -15.77
C VAL A 23 -8.84 5.91 -16.32
N ALA A 24 -8.88 7.25 -16.42
CA ALA A 24 -10.04 8.02 -16.88
C ALA A 24 -10.61 7.59 -18.25
N SER A 25 -9.76 7.04 -19.13
CA SER A 25 -10.20 6.54 -20.45
C SER A 25 -11.01 5.24 -20.37
N GLN A 26 -10.92 4.51 -19.26
CA GLN A 26 -11.63 3.26 -19.02
C GLN A 26 -12.85 3.48 -18.13
N ASP A 27 -12.66 4.16 -17.00
CA ASP A 27 -13.73 4.48 -16.08
C ASP A 27 -13.41 5.80 -15.34
N ASN A 28 -14.42 6.64 -15.10
CA ASN A 28 -14.27 7.91 -14.38
C ASN A 28 -14.77 7.83 -12.93
N ILE A 29 -15.11 6.63 -12.44
CA ILE A 29 -15.42 6.33 -11.05
C ILE A 29 -14.71 5.00 -10.70
N PRO A 30 -13.36 4.98 -10.73
CA PRO A 30 -12.61 3.77 -10.39
C PRO A 30 -12.77 3.43 -8.91
N THR A 31 -12.86 2.13 -8.60
CA THR A 31 -13.10 1.61 -7.24
C THR A 31 -12.02 0.63 -6.79
N GLY A 32 -12.17 -0.66 -7.09
CA GLY A 32 -11.23 -1.70 -6.67
C GLY A 32 -9.92 -1.71 -7.45
N LEU A 33 -8.85 -2.18 -6.82
CA LEU A 33 -7.52 -2.28 -7.42
C LEU A 33 -6.80 -3.54 -6.95
N VAL A 34 -6.29 -4.37 -7.88
CA VAL A 34 -5.61 -5.63 -7.57
C VAL A 34 -4.49 -5.92 -8.57
N PHE A 35 -3.36 -6.47 -8.11
CA PHE A 35 -2.33 -7.06 -8.97
C PHE A 35 -2.48 -8.58 -9.07
N ASN A 36 -1.93 -9.17 -10.15
CA ASN A 36 -1.61 -10.59 -10.11
C ASN A 36 -0.40 -10.84 -9.19
N THR A 37 -0.18 -12.08 -8.79
CA THR A 37 0.92 -12.46 -7.87
C THR A 37 2.31 -12.08 -8.38
N ALA A 38 2.49 -12.05 -9.69
CA ALA A 38 3.77 -11.66 -10.32
C ALA A 38 3.97 -10.14 -10.46
N GLY A 39 2.94 -9.32 -10.19
CA GLY A 39 3.01 -7.86 -10.37
C GLY A 39 3.06 -7.37 -11.82
N THR A 40 2.89 -8.28 -12.78
CA THR A 40 2.95 -7.97 -14.23
C THR A 40 1.60 -7.59 -14.82
N LYS A 41 0.52 -7.82 -14.07
CA LYS A 41 -0.85 -7.43 -14.42
C LYS A 41 -1.45 -6.61 -13.29
N LEU A 42 -2.13 -5.53 -13.65
CA LEU A 42 -2.95 -4.70 -12.78
C LEU A 42 -4.40 -4.79 -13.27
N TYR A 43 -5.33 -4.83 -12.33
CA TYR A 43 -6.76 -4.80 -12.60
C TYR A 43 -7.39 -3.66 -11.82
N MET A 44 -8.30 -2.93 -12.46
CA MET A 44 -9.04 -1.83 -11.87
C MET A 44 -10.53 -2.00 -12.16
N GLY A 45 -11.36 -1.92 -11.15
CA GLY A 45 -12.81 -1.90 -11.26
C GLY A 45 -13.35 -0.48 -11.31
N GLY A 46 -14.49 -0.30 -11.96
CA GLY A 46 -15.18 0.98 -11.97
C GLY A 46 -16.70 0.83 -11.94
N THR A 47 -17.36 1.74 -11.24
CA THR A 47 -18.83 1.75 -11.06
C THR A 47 -19.58 2.43 -12.18
N GLN A 48 -18.94 3.18 -13.05
CA GLN A 48 -19.64 3.81 -14.18
C GLN A 48 -20.21 2.78 -15.15
N ASN A 49 -19.49 1.66 -15.36
CA ASN A 49 -19.86 0.62 -16.30
C ASN A 49 -19.91 -0.78 -15.67
N GLU A 50 -19.76 -0.90 -14.36
CA GLU A 50 -19.67 -2.16 -13.62
C GLU A 50 -18.69 -3.14 -14.32
N THR A 51 -17.48 -2.64 -14.58
CA THR A 51 -16.50 -3.33 -15.44
C THR A 51 -15.14 -3.36 -14.77
N ILE A 52 -14.46 -4.51 -14.90
CA ILE A 52 -13.06 -4.67 -14.48
C ILE A 52 -12.18 -4.60 -15.74
N TYR A 53 -11.13 -3.79 -15.68
CA TYR A 53 -10.18 -3.52 -16.77
C TYR A 53 -8.83 -4.12 -16.46
N GLN A 54 -8.14 -4.66 -17.47
CA GLN A 54 -6.85 -5.33 -17.34
C GLN A 54 -5.74 -4.51 -17.99
N TYR A 55 -4.63 -4.37 -17.26
CA TYR A 55 -3.42 -3.66 -17.69
C TYR A 55 -2.20 -4.56 -17.57
N THR A 56 -1.21 -4.39 -18.45
CA THR A 56 0.10 -5.04 -18.38
C THR A 56 1.15 -4.04 -17.90
N LEU A 57 2.03 -4.48 -17.00
CA LEU A 57 3.21 -3.76 -16.59
C LEU A 57 4.44 -4.45 -17.20
N SER A 58 5.28 -3.70 -17.91
CA SER A 58 6.52 -4.25 -18.50
C SER A 58 7.60 -4.49 -17.44
N THR A 59 7.52 -3.81 -16.31
CA THR A 59 8.31 -4.07 -15.11
C THR A 59 7.35 -4.37 -13.96
N ALA A 60 7.55 -5.51 -13.28
CA ALA A 60 6.65 -5.93 -12.21
C ALA A 60 6.53 -4.87 -11.12
N PHE A 61 5.29 -4.57 -10.71
CA PHE A 61 4.99 -3.59 -9.66
C PHE A 61 5.48 -2.16 -9.94
N ASP A 62 5.89 -1.83 -11.17
CA ASP A 62 6.23 -0.46 -11.57
C ASP A 62 5.07 0.15 -12.35
N LEU A 63 4.24 0.94 -11.64
CA LEU A 63 3.06 1.59 -12.22
C LEU A 63 3.39 2.49 -13.41
N GLY A 64 4.61 3.08 -13.45
CA GLY A 64 5.08 3.89 -14.57
C GLY A 64 5.19 3.14 -15.89
N THR A 65 5.14 1.79 -15.86
CA THR A 65 5.21 0.94 -17.05
C THR A 65 3.86 0.32 -17.44
N ALA A 66 2.76 0.75 -16.78
CA ALA A 66 1.43 0.20 -17.02
C ALA A 66 0.88 0.61 -18.39
N SER A 67 0.18 -0.31 -19.06
CA SER A 67 -0.53 -0.06 -20.32
C SER A 67 -1.82 -0.87 -20.37
N TYR A 68 -2.90 -0.29 -20.90
CA TYR A 68 -4.18 -0.97 -21.03
C TYR A 68 -4.12 -2.07 -22.10
N ASP A 69 -4.56 -3.28 -21.76
CA ASP A 69 -4.51 -4.47 -22.64
C ASP A 69 -5.64 -4.51 -23.67
N SER A 70 -6.58 -3.57 -23.64
CA SER A 70 -7.85 -3.64 -24.36
C SER A 70 -8.69 -4.88 -23.98
N VAL A 71 -8.53 -5.33 -22.73
CA VAL A 71 -9.27 -6.44 -22.14
C VAL A 71 -10.06 -5.91 -20.94
N SER A 72 -11.36 -6.23 -20.93
CA SER A 72 -12.26 -5.87 -19.84
C SER A 72 -13.33 -6.93 -19.64
N PHE A 73 -13.92 -6.98 -18.46
CA PHE A 73 -14.99 -7.90 -18.11
C PHE A 73 -16.09 -7.18 -17.34
N SER A 74 -17.32 -7.15 -17.90
CA SER A 74 -18.47 -6.54 -17.25
C SER A 74 -19.11 -7.53 -16.26
N VAL A 75 -19.39 -7.04 -15.07
CA VAL A 75 -20.11 -7.76 -14.00
C VAL A 75 -21.54 -7.25 -13.79
N SER A 76 -21.99 -6.33 -14.65
CA SER A 76 -23.32 -5.68 -14.55
C SER A 76 -24.51 -6.64 -14.57
N GLY A 77 -24.32 -7.86 -15.07
CA GLY A 77 -25.35 -8.91 -15.00
C GLY A 77 -25.59 -9.47 -13.60
N GLN A 78 -24.67 -9.28 -12.67
CA GLN A 78 -24.71 -9.73 -11.27
C GLN A 78 -24.72 -8.57 -10.29
N GLU A 79 -23.87 -7.56 -10.53
CA GLU A 79 -23.68 -6.42 -9.62
C GLU A 79 -23.88 -5.10 -10.38
N SER A 80 -24.70 -4.22 -9.84
CA SER A 80 -25.04 -2.91 -10.45
C SER A 80 -24.33 -1.73 -9.77
N ASN A 81 -23.47 -2.00 -8.81
CA ASN A 81 -22.64 -1.00 -8.12
C ASN A 81 -21.36 -1.67 -7.60
N LEU A 82 -20.47 -1.98 -8.56
CA LEU A 82 -19.19 -2.65 -8.29
C LEU A 82 -18.31 -1.81 -7.36
N GLN A 83 -17.90 -2.37 -6.23
CA GLN A 83 -17.02 -1.69 -5.28
C GLN A 83 -15.64 -2.38 -5.18
N GLY A 84 -15.60 -3.65 -4.83
CA GLY A 84 -14.37 -4.39 -4.64
C GLY A 84 -14.34 -5.71 -5.41
N PHE A 85 -13.13 -6.18 -5.65
CA PHE A 85 -12.90 -7.50 -6.25
C PHE A 85 -11.52 -8.04 -5.90
N ILE A 86 -11.37 -9.36 -5.97
CA ILE A 86 -10.11 -10.05 -5.72
C ILE A 86 -10.02 -11.34 -6.53
N PHE A 87 -8.82 -11.75 -6.91
CA PHE A 87 -8.56 -13.07 -7.46
C PHE A 87 -8.21 -14.09 -6.37
N SER A 88 -8.45 -15.38 -6.62
CA SER A 88 -7.80 -16.44 -5.88
C SER A 88 -6.28 -16.37 -6.07
N ALA A 89 -5.52 -16.94 -5.15
CA ALA A 89 -4.05 -16.89 -5.18
C ALA A 89 -3.45 -17.44 -6.49
N ASP A 90 -4.10 -18.44 -7.08
CA ASP A 90 -3.72 -19.04 -8.37
C ASP A 90 -4.28 -18.31 -9.60
N GLY A 91 -5.13 -17.30 -9.39
CA GLY A 91 -5.77 -16.52 -10.47
C GLY A 91 -6.87 -17.23 -11.23
N ALA A 92 -7.28 -18.45 -10.82
CA ALA A 92 -8.30 -19.21 -11.51
C ALA A 92 -9.74 -18.79 -11.16
N LYS A 93 -9.92 -18.04 -10.07
CA LYS A 93 -11.20 -17.47 -9.65
C LYS A 93 -11.12 -15.97 -9.44
N LEU A 94 -12.26 -15.31 -9.68
CA LEU A 94 -12.48 -13.89 -9.40
C LEU A 94 -13.72 -13.78 -8.51
N PHE A 95 -13.61 -12.96 -7.47
CA PHE A 95 -14.70 -12.64 -6.55
C PHE A 95 -14.99 -11.14 -6.65
N VAL A 96 -16.27 -10.80 -6.72
CA VAL A 96 -16.74 -9.43 -6.89
C VAL A 96 -17.75 -9.11 -5.82
N VAL A 97 -17.66 -7.93 -5.21
CA VAL A 97 -18.63 -7.43 -4.24
C VAL A 97 -19.05 -6.01 -4.63
N GLY A 98 -20.28 -5.66 -4.29
CA GLY A 98 -20.76 -4.30 -4.47
C GLY A 98 -22.00 -4.00 -3.67
N ALA A 99 -22.30 -2.72 -3.58
CA ALA A 99 -23.38 -2.16 -2.79
C ALA A 99 -24.75 -2.17 -3.51
N GLY A 100 -24.83 -2.70 -4.72
CA GLY A 100 -26.10 -2.84 -5.44
C GLY A 100 -26.92 -4.05 -4.99
N SER A 101 -26.22 -5.12 -4.57
CA SER A 101 -26.87 -6.38 -4.18
C SER A 101 -26.44 -6.88 -2.80
N ASP A 102 -25.46 -6.26 -2.15
CA ASP A 102 -24.86 -6.69 -0.88
C ASP A 102 -24.44 -8.17 -0.91
N THR A 103 -23.83 -8.57 -2.03
CA THR A 103 -23.57 -9.99 -2.35
C THR A 103 -22.18 -10.12 -2.96
N VAL A 104 -21.47 -11.19 -2.58
CA VAL A 104 -20.23 -11.62 -3.23
C VAL A 104 -20.57 -12.61 -4.33
N TYR A 105 -20.05 -12.38 -5.55
CA TYR A 105 -20.24 -13.22 -6.73
C TYR A 105 -18.93 -13.92 -7.11
N GLN A 106 -19.01 -15.19 -7.54
CA GLN A 106 -17.86 -16.00 -7.92
C GLN A 106 -17.83 -16.24 -9.43
N TYR A 107 -16.67 -16.06 -10.01
CA TYR A 107 -16.38 -16.32 -11.43
C TYR A 107 -15.18 -17.25 -11.56
N THR A 108 -15.15 -18.08 -12.61
CA THR A 108 -14.00 -18.91 -13.00
C THR A 108 -13.33 -18.34 -14.22
N LEU A 109 -12.00 -18.31 -14.22
CA LEU A 109 -11.17 -17.98 -15.37
C LEU A 109 -10.54 -19.26 -15.91
N SER A 110 -10.76 -19.58 -17.21
CA SER A 110 -10.15 -20.77 -17.82
C SER A 110 -8.65 -20.61 -18.06
N THR A 111 -8.16 -19.36 -18.09
CA THR A 111 -6.75 -19.00 -18.06
C THR A 111 -6.51 -18.08 -16.88
N ALA A 112 -5.62 -18.48 -15.98
CA ALA A 112 -5.34 -17.73 -14.76
C ALA A 112 -5.00 -16.26 -15.04
N PHE A 113 -5.65 -15.33 -14.31
CA PHE A 113 -5.44 -13.90 -14.44
C PHE A 113 -5.74 -13.31 -15.84
N ASP A 114 -6.50 -13.99 -16.69
CA ASP A 114 -6.93 -13.46 -17.99
C ASP A 114 -8.44 -13.19 -17.96
N LEU A 115 -8.83 -11.92 -17.79
CA LEU A 115 -10.22 -11.48 -17.71
C LEU A 115 -11.03 -11.85 -18.97
N SER A 116 -10.40 -12.01 -20.14
CA SER A 116 -11.09 -12.41 -21.37
C SER A 116 -11.70 -13.82 -21.27
N THR A 117 -11.25 -14.62 -20.30
CA THR A 117 -11.69 -16.00 -20.07
C THR A 117 -12.64 -16.16 -18.87
N ALA A 118 -13.03 -15.05 -18.24
CA ALA A 118 -13.89 -15.07 -17.06
C ALA A 118 -15.34 -15.46 -17.39
N SER A 119 -15.95 -16.26 -16.55
CA SER A 119 -17.36 -16.65 -16.65
C SER A 119 -17.99 -16.78 -15.26
N TYR A 120 -19.26 -16.37 -15.13
CA TYR A 120 -19.99 -16.48 -13.87
C TYR A 120 -20.32 -17.92 -13.52
N ASP A 121 -19.99 -18.35 -12.30
CA ASP A 121 -20.18 -19.73 -11.81
C ASP A 121 -21.63 -20.04 -11.39
N SER A 122 -22.51 -19.05 -11.39
CA SER A 122 -23.83 -19.13 -10.75
C SER A 122 -23.75 -19.42 -9.24
N VAL A 123 -22.66 -18.96 -8.62
CA VAL A 123 -22.41 -19.07 -7.17
C VAL A 123 -22.27 -17.67 -6.59
N SER A 124 -23.01 -17.41 -5.51
CA SER A 124 -22.99 -16.13 -4.81
C SER A 124 -23.25 -16.33 -3.31
N PHE A 125 -22.83 -15.35 -2.50
CA PHE A 125 -23.04 -15.36 -1.06
C PHE A 125 -23.45 -13.96 -0.59
N SER A 126 -24.64 -13.81 0.01
CA SER A 126 -25.14 -12.54 0.52
C SER A 126 -24.47 -12.18 1.85
N VAL A 127 -24.00 -10.95 1.96
CA VAL A 127 -23.42 -10.35 3.17
C VAL A 127 -24.32 -9.26 3.78
N ALA A 128 -25.51 -9.04 3.20
CA ALA A 128 -26.47 -8.01 3.59
C ALA A 128 -26.87 -8.04 5.08
N SER A 129 -26.83 -9.22 5.72
CA SER A 129 -27.14 -9.35 7.15
C SER A 129 -26.05 -8.78 8.07
N GLN A 130 -24.83 -8.60 7.58
CA GLN A 130 -23.70 -8.05 8.30
C GLN A 130 -23.47 -6.59 7.91
N ASP A 131 -23.49 -6.29 6.62
CA ASP A 131 -23.36 -4.94 6.11
C ASP A 131 -24.24 -4.74 4.88
N SER A 132 -24.98 -3.65 4.84
CA SER A 132 -25.88 -3.27 3.73
C SER A 132 -25.18 -2.35 2.71
N ASN A 133 -23.88 -2.17 2.83
CA ASN A 133 -23.08 -1.39 1.90
C ASN A 133 -21.63 -1.91 1.88
N PRO A 134 -21.40 -3.16 1.43
CA PRO A 134 -20.09 -3.76 1.36
C PRO A 134 -19.24 -3.10 0.26
N TYR A 135 -17.98 -2.83 0.56
CA TYR A 135 -17.07 -2.10 -0.32
C TYR A 135 -15.87 -2.93 -0.81
N ASP A 136 -15.34 -3.82 0.00
CA ASP A 136 -14.19 -4.62 -0.43
C ASP A 136 -14.29 -6.07 0.07
N VAL A 137 -13.70 -6.98 -0.69
CA VAL A 137 -13.60 -8.41 -0.38
C VAL A 137 -12.17 -8.88 -0.54
N ILE A 138 -11.67 -9.58 0.48
CA ILE A 138 -10.36 -10.25 0.44
C ILE A 138 -10.43 -11.64 1.05
N PHE A 139 -9.40 -12.46 0.79
CA PHE A 139 -9.24 -13.78 1.36
C PHE A 139 -7.88 -13.93 2.05
N ASN A 140 -7.76 -14.93 2.92
CA ASN A 140 -6.46 -15.44 3.32
C ASN A 140 -5.85 -16.33 2.21
N ASP A 141 -4.60 -16.73 2.36
CA ASP A 141 -3.81 -17.39 1.29
C ASP A 141 -4.44 -18.67 0.76
N ASP A 142 -5.06 -19.46 1.62
CA ASP A 142 -5.68 -20.76 1.25
C ASP A 142 -7.18 -20.63 0.90
N GLY A 143 -7.74 -19.42 0.98
CA GLY A 143 -9.13 -19.12 0.66
C GLY A 143 -10.15 -19.67 1.67
N THR A 144 -9.71 -20.17 2.82
CA THR A 144 -10.61 -20.71 3.86
C THR A 144 -11.25 -19.63 4.73
N LYS A 145 -10.75 -18.39 4.64
CA LYS A 145 -11.34 -17.20 5.27
C LYS A 145 -11.57 -16.11 4.24
N MET A 146 -12.74 -15.48 4.31
CA MET A 146 -13.12 -14.30 3.54
C MET A 146 -13.38 -13.13 4.49
N TYR A 147 -12.99 -11.93 4.07
CA TYR A 147 -13.21 -10.70 4.84
C TYR A 147 -13.92 -9.69 3.97
N ILE A 148 -14.90 -8.99 4.55
CA ILE A 148 -15.68 -7.94 3.89
C ILE A 148 -15.49 -6.65 4.70
N ALA A 149 -15.07 -5.59 4.04
CA ALA A 149 -15.17 -4.23 4.58
C ALA A 149 -16.49 -3.61 4.13
N GLY A 150 -17.19 -2.93 5.04
CA GLY A 150 -18.44 -2.27 4.72
C GLY A 150 -18.60 -0.93 5.44
N ILE A 151 -19.15 0.02 4.73
CA ILE A 151 -19.39 1.38 5.23
C ILE A 151 -20.76 1.55 5.90
N GLY A 152 -21.60 0.52 5.86
CA GLY A 152 -22.90 0.54 6.57
C GLY A 152 -22.74 0.43 8.09
N THR A 153 -21.64 -0.16 8.54
CA THR A 153 -21.36 -0.42 9.96
C THR A 153 -19.95 0.00 10.38
N ASP A 154 -19.13 0.52 9.47
CA ASP A 154 -17.73 0.92 9.69
C ASP A 154 -16.90 -0.22 10.27
N ALA A 155 -17.04 -1.42 9.69
CA ALA A 155 -16.44 -2.64 10.21
C ALA A 155 -15.91 -3.58 9.13
N VAL A 156 -15.00 -4.46 9.55
CA VAL A 156 -14.54 -5.62 8.79
C VAL A 156 -15.18 -6.88 9.38
N TYR A 157 -15.75 -7.73 8.53
CA TYR A 157 -16.42 -8.98 8.90
C TYR A 157 -15.61 -10.19 8.41
N GLN A 158 -15.54 -11.25 9.21
CA GLN A 158 -14.83 -12.48 8.87
C GLN A 158 -15.80 -13.64 8.65
N TYR A 159 -15.60 -14.37 7.57
CA TYR A 159 -16.35 -15.56 7.17
C TYR A 159 -15.40 -16.74 7.03
N SER A 160 -15.90 -17.97 7.25
CA SER A 160 -15.19 -19.22 6.97
C SER A 160 -15.75 -19.92 5.75
N LEU A 161 -14.88 -20.51 4.93
CA LEU A 161 -15.22 -21.40 3.83
C LEU A 161 -14.68 -22.80 4.15
N SER A 162 -15.53 -23.82 4.10
CA SER A 162 -15.09 -25.20 4.35
C SER A 162 -14.26 -25.77 3.19
N THR A 163 -14.39 -25.16 2.00
CA THR A 163 -13.54 -25.39 0.85
C THR A 163 -12.97 -24.05 0.40
N GLY A 164 -11.65 -23.93 0.34
CA GLY A 164 -10.99 -22.68 -0.02
C GLY A 164 -11.46 -22.15 -1.37
N PHE A 165 -11.76 -20.83 -1.42
CA PHE A 165 -12.23 -20.13 -2.62
C PHE A 165 -13.51 -20.72 -3.24
N ASP A 166 -14.39 -21.34 -2.43
CA ASP A 166 -15.72 -21.82 -2.86
C ASP A 166 -16.81 -21.15 -2.02
N LEU A 167 -17.42 -20.07 -2.56
CA LEU A 167 -18.47 -19.30 -1.88
C LEU A 167 -19.70 -20.15 -1.50
N SER A 168 -19.94 -21.27 -2.18
CA SER A 168 -21.07 -22.15 -1.83
C SER A 168 -20.91 -22.76 -0.42
N THR A 169 -19.69 -22.70 0.12
CA THR A 169 -19.34 -23.24 1.45
C THR A 169 -19.14 -22.14 2.51
N ALA A 170 -19.39 -20.88 2.15
CA ALA A 170 -19.16 -19.73 3.03
C ALA A 170 -20.17 -19.68 4.18
N SER A 171 -19.72 -19.25 5.34
CA SER A 171 -20.55 -19.00 6.52
C SER A 171 -19.98 -17.90 7.39
N TYR A 172 -20.86 -17.06 7.98
CA TYR A 172 -20.43 -16.00 8.90
C TYR A 172 -20.00 -16.58 10.26
N ASN A 173 -18.81 -16.18 10.74
CA ASN A 173 -18.23 -16.69 11.98
C ASN A 173 -18.70 -15.96 13.25
N SER A 174 -19.57 -14.97 13.13
CA SER A 174 -19.88 -14.03 14.21
C SER A 174 -18.66 -13.23 14.70
N VAL A 175 -17.73 -12.93 13.78
CA VAL A 175 -16.52 -12.15 14.04
C VAL A 175 -16.57 -10.89 13.20
N SER A 176 -16.46 -9.75 13.88
CA SER A 176 -16.31 -8.44 13.26
C SER A 176 -15.32 -7.58 14.02
N PHE A 177 -14.71 -6.64 13.34
CA PHE A 177 -13.78 -5.66 13.91
C PHE A 177 -14.16 -4.25 13.45
N SER A 178 -14.56 -3.38 14.38
CA SER A 178 -14.91 -1.99 14.06
C SER A 178 -13.67 -1.16 13.81
N VAL A 179 -13.69 -0.41 12.73
CA VAL A 179 -12.65 0.56 12.33
C VAL A 179 -13.14 2.02 12.44
N SER A 180 -14.36 2.23 12.96
CA SER A 180 -15.00 3.54 13.08
C SER A 180 -14.21 4.55 13.92
N GLY A 181 -13.33 4.08 14.81
CA GLY A 181 -12.42 4.94 15.57
C GLY A 181 -11.32 5.58 14.73
N GLN A 182 -11.06 5.06 13.53
CA GLN A 182 -10.07 5.57 12.58
C GLN A 182 -10.76 6.23 11.38
N ASP A 183 -11.75 5.57 10.79
CA ASP A 183 -12.51 6.12 9.67
C ASP A 183 -13.94 5.54 9.65
N THR A 184 -14.90 6.36 9.23
CA THR A 184 -16.32 5.98 9.11
C THR A 184 -16.73 5.60 7.67
N THR A 185 -15.76 5.48 6.77
CA THR A 185 -15.97 5.07 5.39
C THR A 185 -14.83 4.17 4.93
N PRO A 186 -14.71 2.94 5.49
CA PRO A 186 -13.66 2.00 5.10
C PRO A 186 -13.95 1.43 3.70
N VAL A 187 -13.23 1.92 2.69
CA VAL A 187 -13.48 1.59 1.28
C VAL A 187 -12.53 0.52 0.72
N GLY A 188 -11.50 0.12 1.44
CA GLY A 188 -10.61 -0.94 1.00
C GLY A 188 -9.79 -1.53 2.14
N ILE A 189 -9.51 -2.82 2.06
CA ILE A 189 -8.69 -3.56 3.02
C ILE A 189 -7.69 -4.47 2.30
N ARG A 190 -6.50 -4.68 2.89
CA ARG A 190 -5.51 -5.67 2.42
C ARG A 190 -4.73 -6.24 3.60
N TYR A 191 -4.46 -7.55 3.55
CA TYR A 191 -3.48 -8.16 4.44
C TYR A 191 -2.07 -8.08 3.84
N ASN A 192 -1.05 -8.14 4.70
CA ASN A 192 0.29 -8.51 4.26
C ASN A 192 0.35 -10.02 3.99
N ASP A 193 1.42 -10.48 3.32
CA ASP A 193 1.56 -11.88 2.89
C ASP A 193 1.41 -12.91 4.01
N ASN A 194 1.82 -12.60 5.23
CA ASN A 194 1.75 -13.55 6.34
C ASN A 194 0.52 -13.35 7.25
N GLY A 195 -0.40 -12.45 6.90
CA GLY A 195 -1.65 -12.20 7.62
C GLY A 195 -1.51 -11.59 9.01
N THR A 196 -0.33 -11.06 9.37
CA THR A 196 -0.08 -10.45 10.68
C THR A 196 -0.36 -8.96 10.71
N LYS A 197 -0.54 -8.32 9.54
CA LYS A 197 -0.95 -6.93 9.39
C LYS A 197 -2.16 -6.80 8.48
N LEU A 198 -3.08 -5.90 8.85
CA LEU A 198 -4.20 -5.47 8.03
C LEU A 198 -4.05 -3.98 7.77
N PHE A 199 -4.22 -3.59 6.51
CA PHE A 199 -4.27 -2.20 6.07
C PHE A 199 -5.70 -1.88 5.66
N MET A 200 -6.21 -0.73 6.10
CA MET A 200 -7.55 -0.24 5.73
C MET A 200 -7.41 1.18 5.22
N ILE A 201 -7.99 1.47 4.06
CA ILE A 201 -8.11 2.83 3.54
C ILE A 201 -9.49 3.38 3.83
N GLY A 202 -9.53 4.61 4.36
CA GLY A 202 -10.73 5.35 4.69
C GLY A 202 -10.91 6.57 3.80
N ALA A 203 -12.11 6.74 3.27
CA ALA A 203 -12.43 7.85 2.36
C ALA A 203 -12.90 9.12 3.10
N THR A 204 -13.16 9.07 4.40
CA THR A 204 -13.49 10.26 5.19
C THR A 204 -12.23 11.05 5.56
N THR A 205 -11.13 10.37 5.83
CA THR A 205 -9.87 10.97 6.28
C THR A 205 -8.80 10.98 5.21
N ASP A 206 -9.06 10.39 4.04
CA ASP A 206 -8.10 10.19 2.95
C ASP A 206 -6.79 9.56 3.47
N SER A 207 -6.93 8.49 4.28
CA SER A 207 -5.81 7.91 5.00
C SER A 207 -5.87 6.38 5.02
N ILE A 208 -4.68 5.78 5.06
CA ILE A 208 -4.51 4.35 5.27
C ILE A 208 -4.11 4.12 6.72
N TYR A 209 -4.71 3.13 7.37
CA TYR A 209 -4.50 2.76 8.76
C TYR A 209 -3.93 1.35 8.85
N GLN A 210 -2.99 1.14 9.78
CA GLN A 210 -2.32 -0.13 9.97
C GLN A 210 -2.77 -0.79 11.28
N TYR A 211 -3.08 -2.06 11.19
CA TYR A 211 -3.46 -2.90 12.33
C TYR A 211 -2.55 -4.12 12.40
N SER A 212 -2.19 -4.56 13.61
CA SER A 212 -1.48 -5.81 13.86
C SER A 212 -2.43 -6.88 14.35
N LEU A 213 -2.21 -8.12 13.89
CA LEU A 213 -2.90 -9.31 14.34
C LEU A 213 -1.92 -10.21 15.08
N SER A 214 -2.19 -10.56 16.35
CA SER A 214 -1.33 -11.45 17.12
C SER A 214 -1.43 -12.91 16.66
N THR A 215 -2.50 -13.28 15.96
CA THR A 215 -2.67 -14.53 15.24
C THR A 215 -2.97 -14.21 13.78
N ALA A 216 -2.17 -14.76 12.86
CA ALA A 216 -2.30 -14.49 11.43
C ALA A 216 -3.73 -14.78 10.92
N PHE A 217 -4.28 -13.82 10.17
CA PHE A 217 -5.62 -13.93 9.58
C PHE A 217 -6.75 -14.17 10.60
N ASP A 218 -6.55 -13.83 11.88
CA ASP A 218 -7.58 -13.93 12.91
C ASP A 218 -8.00 -12.52 13.34
N LEU A 219 -9.11 -12.05 12.78
CA LEU A 219 -9.63 -10.71 13.00
C LEU A 219 -9.97 -10.42 14.47
N THR A 220 -10.23 -11.47 15.29
CA THR A 220 -10.47 -11.31 16.73
C THR A 220 -9.24 -10.78 17.48
N THR A 221 -8.05 -10.91 16.88
CA THR A 221 -6.77 -10.49 17.48
C THR A 221 -6.25 -9.17 16.92
N ALA A 222 -7.04 -8.50 16.08
CA ALA A 222 -6.65 -7.24 15.46
C ALA A 222 -6.60 -6.09 16.46
N SER A 223 -5.60 -5.24 16.32
CA SER A 223 -5.44 -4.01 17.12
C SER A 223 -4.83 -2.90 16.27
N TYR A 224 -5.29 -1.66 16.46
CA TYR A 224 -4.74 -0.51 15.77
C TYR A 224 -3.32 -0.18 16.25
N ASP A 225 -2.37 -0.05 15.33
CA ASP A 225 -0.95 0.20 15.63
C ASP A 225 -0.64 1.67 15.97
N SER A 226 -1.64 2.55 15.93
CA SER A 226 -1.46 4.01 16.00
C SER A 226 -0.57 4.54 14.86
N VAL A 227 -0.61 3.88 13.72
CA VAL A 227 0.11 4.24 12.49
C VAL A 227 -0.88 4.48 11.38
N SER A 228 -0.78 5.64 10.74
CA SER A 228 -1.57 6.01 9.56
C SER A 228 -0.74 6.80 8.57
N PHE A 229 -1.14 6.77 7.31
CA PHE A 229 -0.52 7.52 6.22
C PHE A 229 -1.60 8.23 5.40
N SER A 230 -1.51 9.56 5.29
CA SER A 230 -2.47 10.36 4.50
C SER A 230 -2.09 10.35 3.01
N VAL A 231 -3.07 10.09 2.16
CA VAL A 231 -2.98 10.15 0.70
C VAL A 231 -3.65 11.39 0.12
N ALA A 232 -4.20 12.27 0.96
CA ALA A 232 -4.96 13.47 0.58
C ALA A 232 -4.22 14.43 -0.36
N SER A 233 -2.87 14.41 -0.34
CA SER A 233 -2.07 15.24 -1.25
C SER A 233 -2.10 14.77 -2.70
N GLN A 234 -2.46 13.50 -2.96
CA GLN A 234 -2.55 12.91 -4.29
C GLN A 234 -4.00 12.77 -4.75
N GLY A 235 -4.90 12.39 -3.84
CA GLY A 235 -6.31 12.21 -4.12
C GLY A 235 -7.17 12.42 -2.88
N THR A 236 -8.36 12.96 -3.05
CA THR A 236 -9.32 13.26 -1.97
C THR A 236 -10.58 12.41 -2.04
N ALA A 237 -10.55 11.32 -2.81
CA ALA A 237 -11.60 10.30 -2.85
C ALA A 237 -10.98 8.91 -3.09
N PRO A 238 -10.11 8.45 -2.19
CA PRO A 238 -9.53 7.11 -2.32
C PRO A 238 -10.62 6.04 -2.24
N GLN A 239 -10.53 5.02 -3.10
CA GLN A 239 -11.55 3.97 -3.21
C GLN A 239 -10.99 2.56 -3.00
N GLY A 240 -9.70 2.37 -3.07
CA GLY A 240 -9.09 1.06 -2.86
C GLY A 240 -7.59 1.13 -2.65
N VAL A 241 -7.05 0.12 -1.98
CA VAL A 241 -5.63 -0.01 -1.71
C VAL A 241 -5.16 -1.42 -2.07
N THR A 242 -3.97 -1.53 -2.64
CA THR A 242 -3.28 -2.82 -2.82
C THR A 242 -1.79 -2.67 -2.59
N LEU A 243 -1.10 -3.79 -2.41
CA LEU A 243 0.32 -3.84 -2.05
C LEU A 243 1.08 -4.73 -3.05
N SER A 244 2.38 -4.47 -3.23
CA SER A 244 3.26 -5.45 -3.88
C SER A 244 3.44 -6.68 -2.98
N ALA A 245 3.78 -7.82 -3.57
CA ALA A 245 3.95 -9.08 -2.84
C ALA A 245 5.00 -8.99 -1.72
N ASP A 246 6.05 -8.22 -1.90
CA ASP A 246 7.08 -7.98 -0.88
C ASP A 246 6.72 -6.84 0.09
N GLY A 247 5.56 -6.20 -0.12
CA GLY A 247 5.09 -5.08 0.68
C GLY A 247 5.92 -3.80 0.58
N THR A 248 6.84 -3.70 -0.39
CA THR A 248 7.69 -2.52 -0.56
C THR A 248 6.98 -1.38 -1.28
N LYS A 249 5.89 -1.70 -1.99
CA LYS A 249 5.05 -0.75 -2.71
C LYS A 249 3.59 -0.86 -2.29
N MET A 250 2.93 0.27 -2.30
CA MET A 250 1.51 0.43 -2.05
C MET A 250 0.89 1.26 -3.16
N TYR A 251 -0.34 0.92 -3.54
CA TYR A 251 -1.06 1.59 -4.62
C TYR A 251 -2.45 1.96 -4.14
N VAL A 252 -2.87 3.16 -4.48
CA VAL A 252 -4.19 3.68 -4.14
C VAL A 252 -4.88 4.15 -5.41
N VAL A 253 -6.12 3.74 -5.61
CA VAL A 253 -6.98 4.29 -6.66
C VAL A 253 -7.84 5.39 -6.09
N ASP A 254 -7.96 6.49 -6.82
CA ASP A 254 -8.74 7.68 -6.44
C ASP A 254 -9.78 8.01 -7.51
N ALA A 255 -11.04 8.23 -7.08
CA ALA A 255 -12.18 8.43 -7.96
C ALA A 255 -12.35 9.88 -8.44
N ILE A 256 -11.72 10.87 -7.81
CA ILE A 256 -11.75 12.27 -8.30
C ILE A 256 -10.63 12.49 -9.29
N GLY A 257 -9.46 11.92 -9.03
CA GLY A 257 -8.30 12.02 -9.92
C GLY A 257 -8.35 11.05 -11.10
N ASP A 258 -9.28 10.09 -11.11
CA ASP A 258 -9.36 8.99 -12.10
C ASP A 258 -7.98 8.36 -12.32
N ALA A 259 -7.27 8.08 -11.25
CA ALA A 259 -5.89 7.66 -11.29
C ALA A 259 -5.51 6.67 -10.19
N VAL A 260 -4.49 5.89 -10.48
CA VAL A 260 -3.77 5.08 -9.49
C VAL A 260 -2.49 5.81 -9.12
N PHE A 261 -2.19 5.87 -7.82
CA PHE A 261 -0.99 6.47 -7.25
C PHE A 261 -0.11 5.39 -6.62
N GLN A 262 1.21 5.49 -6.81
CA GLN A 262 2.19 4.56 -6.27
C GLN A 262 2.96 5.18 -5.10
N TYR A 263 3.13 4.40 -4.05
CA TYR A 263 3.85 4.76 -2.82
C TYR A 263 4.88 3.68 -2.48
N SER A 264 5.99 4.07 -1.87
CA SER A 264 6.90 3.17 -1.17
C SER A 264 6.47 3.03 0.29
N THR A 265 6.57 1.82 0.84
CA THR A 265 6.24 1.49 2.24
C THR A 265 7.46 1.08 3.04
N VAL A 266 8.65 1.32 2.50
CA VAL A 266 9.92 1.02 3.15
C VAL A 266 10.65 2.31 3.47
N ALA A 267 11.09 2.45 4.70
CA ALA A 267 12.12 3.40 5.05
C ALA A 267 13.47 2.77 4.68
N TYR A 268 14.12 3.27 3.64
CA TYR A 268 15.49 2.88 3.33
C TYR A 268 16.41 3.37 4.45
N THR A 269 17.24 2.47 4.99
CA THR A 269 18.29 2.87 5.92
C THR A 269 19.60 3.00 5.17
N GLN A 270 20.04 4.24 4.98
CA GLN A 270 21.37 4.54 4.47
C GLN A 270 22.39 4.56 5.61
N THR A 271 23.17 3.51 5.74
CA THR A 271 24.24 3.45 6.75
C THR A 271 25.49 4.16 6.25
N LEU A 272 25.96 5.14 7.01
CA LEU A 272 27.23 5.84 6.80
C LEU A 272 28.21 5.38 7.89
N ASP A 273 29.14 4.51 7.52
CA ASP A 273 30.18 3.99 8.42
C ASP A 273 31.37 4.97 8.49
N LEU A 274 31.44 5.72 9.59
CA LEU A 274 32.43 6.77 9.78
C LEU A 274 33.88 6.23 9.94
N SER A 275 34.04 4.92 10.10
CA SER A 275 35.36 4.28 10.08
C SER A 275 35.93 4.13 8.65
N THR A 276 35.07 4.20 7.63
CA THR A 276 35.44 3.98 6.22
C THR A 276 35.81 5.26 5.47
N GLY A 277 35.47 6.42 6.00
CA GLY A 277 35.79 7.69 5.34
C GLY A 277 35.09 8.91 5.96
N THR A 278 35.36 10.05 5.35
CA THR A 278 34.82 11.35 5.75
C THR A 278 33.97 12.00 4.64
N THR A 279 33.74 11.30 3.54
CA THR A 279 32.89 11.76 2.45
C THR A 279 32.03 10.61 2.00
N PHE A 280 30.71 10.82 1.99
CA PHE A 280 29.69 9.85 1.62
C PHE A 280 28.81 10.43 0.54
N SER A 281 28.33 9.61 -0.38
CA SER A 281 27.40 10.01 -1.45
C SER A 281 26.36 8.92 -1.64
N PHE A 282 25.09 9.30 -1.76
CA PHE A 282 24.02 8.36 -2.09
C PHE A 282 22.86 9.08 -2.81
N THR A 283 22.06 8.30 -3.53
CA THR A 283 20.79 8.72 -4.11
C THR A 283 19.67 8.07 -3.27
N PRO A 284 18.79 8.87 -2.61
CA PRO A 284 17.66 8.32 -1.91
C PRO A 284 16.72 7.56 -2.87
N SER A 285 16.06 6.52 -2.38
CA SER A 285 14.98 5.85 -3.08
C SER A 285 13.78 5.72 -2.11
N GLY A 286 12.88 6.69 -2.15
CA GLY A 286 11.79 6.81 -1.18
C GLY A 286 12.23 7.42 0.16
N ALA A 287 11.39 7.29 1.21
CA ALA A 287 11.74 7.78 2.54
C ALA A 287 13.00 7.09 3.05
N THR A 288 14.05 7.88 3.31
CA THR A 288 15.38 7.36 3.66
C THR A 288 15.77 7.77 5.08
N THR A 289 15.99 6.79 5.95
CA THR A 289 16.58 7.01 7.28
C THR A 289 18.10 6.90 7.18
N VAL A 290 18.82 7.92 7.63
CA VAL A 290 20.30 7.88 7.73
C VAL A 290 20.68 7.27 9.07
N SER A 291 21.62 6.31 9.04
CA SER A 291 22.27 5.72 10.23
C SER A 291 23.73 6.05 10.22
N LEU A 292 24.26 6.61 11.31
CA LEU A 292 25.67 6.92 11.50
C LEU A 292 26.29 5.87 12.41
N THR A 293 27.28 5.11 11.91
CA THR A 293 27.91 4.01 12.65
C THR A 293 29.41 4.21 12.80
N ASN A 294 30.00 3.50 13.76
CA ASN A 294 31.46 3.49 14.01
C ASN A 294 32.08 4.90 14.11
N PRO A 295 31.53 5.80 14.95
CA PRO A 295 32.16 7.09 15.18
C PRO A 295 33.53 6.89 15.88
N PRO A 296 34.45 7.84 15.77
CA PRO A 296 35.72 7.77 16.51
C PRO A 296 35.46 7.85 18.02
N ALA A 297 36.46 7.44 18.80
CA ALA A 297 36.35 7.50 20.26
C ALA A 297 36.09 8.93 20.77
N THR A 298 35.46 9.03 21.93
CA THR A 298 35.23 10.32 22.62
C THR A 298 36.55 11.11 22.78
N GLY A 299 36.48 12.40 22.47
CA GLY A 299 37.66 13.30 22.48
C GLY A 299 38.40 13.38 21.15
N ILE A 300 38.04 12.58 20.15
CA ILE A 300 38.55 12.70 18.77
C ILE A 300 37.48 13.41 17.94
N ALA A 301 37.85 14.57 17.40
CA ALA A 301 36.96 15.29 16.48
C ALA A 301 37.01 14.66 15.09
N ILE A 302 35.83 14.43 14.50
CA ILE A 302 35.71 14.10 13.07
C ILE A 302 34.70 15.06 12.42
N GLY A 303 35.08 15.58 11.25
CA GLY A 303 34.17 16.23 10.33
C GLY A 303 33.95 15.33 9.11
N PHE A 304 32.71 15.24 8.62
CA PHE A 304 32.39 14.49 7.40
C PHE A 304 31.37 15.23 6.54
N THR A 305 31.33 14.86 5.28
CA THR A 305 30.41 15.42 4.28
C THR A 305 29.52 14.34 3.73
N VAL A 306 28.26 14.66 3.54
CA VAL A 306 27.28 13.78 2.87
C VAL A 306 26.74 14.51 1.64
N GLU A 307 26.91 13.91 0.48
CA GLU A 307 26.32 14.32 -0.77
C GLU A 307 25.04 13.51 -1.01
N ILE A 308 23.92 14.20 -1.19
CA ILE A 308 22.65 13.59 -1.59
C ILE A 308 22.43 13.96 -3.06
N ILE A 309 22.21 12.97 -3.91
CA ILE A 309 22.08 13.14 -5.36
C ILE A 309 20.62 12.99 -5.75
N GLY A 310 19.97 14.12 -5.98
CA GLY A 310 18.77 14.30 -6.80
C GLY A 310 17.52 13.50 -6.46
N ASP A 311 16.94 13.45 -5.32
CA ASP A 311 15.58 12.97 -5.06
C ASP A 311 14.93 13.90 -4.01
N ALA A 312 13.65 14.28 -4.24
CA ALA A 312 12.86 15.06 -3.28
C ALA A 312 12.32 14.22 -2.11
N SER A 313 12.78 12.98 -1.96
CA SER A 313 12.36 12.06 -0.90
C SER A 313 12.71 12.59 0.49
N ALA A 314 11.86 12.31 1.46
CA ALA A 314 12.09 12.70 2.84
C ALA A 314 13.32 11.99 3.41
N ILE A 315 14.28 12.77 3.94
CA ILE A 315 15.44 12.26 4.66
C ILE A 315 15.21 12.37 6.16
N THR A 316 15.22 11.26 6.85
CA THR A 316 15.17 11.20 8.31
C THR A 316 16.58 11.05 8.88
N TRP A 317 17.05 12.08 9.56
CA TRP A 317 18.34 12.08 10.23
C TRP A 317 18.24 11.53 11.65
N PRO A 318 19.27 10.88 12.20
CA PRO A 318 19.24 10.39 13.59
C PRO A 318 18.99 11.52 14.59
N SER A 319 18.31 11.25 15.69
CA SER A 319 18.03 12.21 16.75
C SER A 319 19.31 12.77 17.41
N SER A 320 20.43 12.10 17.26
CA SER A 320 21.78 12.55 17.64
C SER A 320 22.28 13.73 16.79
N VAL A 321 21.70 13.97 15.60
CA VAL A 321 22.05 15.14 14.79
C VAL A 321 21.30 16.37 15.29
N LYS A 322 22.04 17.43 15.56
CA LYS A 322 21.54 18.74 15.96
C LYS A 322 21.71 19.73 14.80
N TRP A 323 20.61 20.37 14.45
CA TRP A 323 20.52 21.32 13.34
C TRP A 323 20.47 22.78 13.83
N PRO A 324 20.91 23.75 13.03
CA PRO A 324 20.65 25.16 13.30
C PRO A 324 19.14 25.40 13.48
N ALA A 325 18.77 26.18 14.48
CA ALA A 325 17.37 26.44 14.83
C ALA A 325 16.55 25.17 15.21
N GLY A 326 17.18 24.01 15.39
CA GLY A 326 16.54 22.78 15.82
C GLY A 326 15.74 22.04 14.74
N VAL A 327 15.81 22.48 13.47
CA VAL A 327 15.04 21.90 12.36
C VAL A 327 16.00 21.35 11.30
N ALA A 328 15.79 20.10 10.89
CA ALA A 328 16.51 19.50 9.76
C ALA A 328 16.13 20.22 8.46
N PRO A 329 17.10 20.51 7.59
CA PRO A 329 16.80 21.06 6.27
C PRO A 329 16.00 20.08 5.42
N THR A 330 15.02 20.56 4.69
CA THR A 330 14.26 19.77 3.72
C THR A 330 15.14 19.40 2.53
N ALA A 331 15.09 18.15 2.09
CA ALA A 331 15.74 17.71 0.86
C ALA A 331 14.99 18.27 -0.37
N THR A 332 15.73 18.50 -1.45
CA THR A 332 15.19 18.96 -2.74
C THR A 332 15.58 17.98 -3.84
N ALA A 333 14.91 18.07 -5.00
CA ALA A 333 15.20 17.20 -6.16
C ALA A 333 16.54 17.55 -6.87
N THR A 334 17.45 18.22 -6.20
CA THR A 334 18.76 18.63 -6.72
C THR A 334 19.88 18.05 -5.87
N LYS A 335 21.09 18.07 -6.42
CA LYS A 335 22.28 17.65 -5.67
C LYS A 335 22.53 18.58 -4.49
N GLU A 336 22.73 18.00 -3.30
CA GLU A 336 22.90 18.72 -2.05
C GLU A 336 24.11 18.24 -1.27
N LEU A 337 24.74 19.12 -0.51
CA LEU A 337 25.83 18.80 0.40
C LEU A 337 25.47 19.17 1.83
N TYR A 338 25.69 18.22 2.72
CA TYR A 338 25.56 18.37 4.17
C TYR A 338 26.91 18.15 4.83
N THR A 339 27.24 18.95 5.83
CA THR A 339 28.46 18.80 6.61
C THR A 339 28.13 18.57 8.08
N PHE A 340 28.88 17.69 8.71
CA PHE A 340 28.70 17.29 10.10
C PHE A 340 30.01 17.32 10.84
N VAL A 341 29.92 17.51 12.19
CA VAL A 341 31.05 17.33 13.09
C VAL A 341 30.57 16.67 14.37
N THR A 342 31.38 15.76 14.90
CA THR A 342 31.22 15.21 16.25
C THR A 342 32.54 15.23 16.99
N THR A 343 32.51 15.34 18.33
CA THR A 343 33.69 15.34 19.20
C THR A 343 33.50 14.43 20.44
N ASP A 344 32.33 13.83 20.55
CA ASP A 344 31.88 13.10 21.76
C ASP A 344 31.60 11.61 21.50
N GLY A 345 32.26 11.02 20.49
CA GLY A 345 32.10 9.61 20.16
C GLY A 345 30.75 9.34 19.48
N GLY A 346 30.19 10.32 18.76
CA GLY A 346 28.92 10.14 18.04
C GLY A 346 27.66 10.25 18.92
N THR A 347 27.79 10.70 20.16
CA THR A 347 26.62 11.01 21.01
C THR A 347 25.85 12.19 20.43
N THR A 348 26.59 13.18 19.88
CA THR A 348 26.00 14.36 19.22
C THR A 348 26.76 14.64 17.92
N TYR A 349 25.98 14.91 16.87
CA TYR A 349 26.48 15.42 15.59
C TYR A 349 25.91 16.81 15.32
N TYR A 350 26.74 17.78 15.00
CA TYR A 350 26.30 19.12 14.58
C TYR A 350 26.31 19.18 13.07
N GLY A 351 25.10 19.24 12.49
CA GLY A 351 24.87 19.20 11.04
C GLY A 351 24.45 20.55 10.48
N LYS A 352 24.80 20.81 9.22
CA LYS A 352 24.25 21.93 8.45
C LYS A 352 24.20 21.55 6.96
N LYS A 353 23.23 22.12 6.22
CA LYS A 353 23.21 22.10 4.76
C LYS A 353 24.29 23.07 4.27
N ALA A 354 25.28 22.59 3.54
CA ALA A 354 26.41 23.37 3.08
C ALA A 354 26.15 23.98 1.70
N ALA A 355 25.46 23.24 0.80
CA ALA A 355 25.11 23.67 -0.53
C ALA A 355 23.90 22.92 -1.08
N GLU A 356 23.20 23.51 -2.07
CA GLU A 356 22.12 22.91 -2.83
C GLU A 356 22.17 23.35 -4.28
N GLY A 357 21.51 22.61 -5.19
CA GLY A 357 21.45 22.96 -6.61
C GLY A 357 22.80 22.85 -7.32
N ILE A 358 23.67 21.94 -6.87
CA ILE A 358 25.00 21.76 -7.45
C ILE A 358 24.85 20.93 -8.73
N SER A 359 25.33 21.46 -9.85
CA SER A 359 25.37 20.80 -11.17
C SER A 359 26.62 19.95 -11.34
#